data_7990ed9c065721adc932be9e4c9b99ef
#
_entry.id   7990ed9c065721adc932be9e4c9b99ef
#
_cell.length_a   1.000
_cell.length_b   1.000
_cell.length_c   1.000
_cell.angle_alpha   90.00
_cell.angle_beta   90.00
_cell.angle_gamma   90.00
#
_symmetry.space_group_name_H-M   'P 1'
#
loop_
_entity.id
_entity.type
_entity.pdbx_description
1 polymer ?
#
loop_
_entity_poly.entity_id
_entity_poly.type
_entity_poly.pdbx_seq_one_letter_code
_entity_poly.pdbx_strand_id
1 'polypeptide(L)'
;MTATVEDPHPQINAEIAKWVRNKDLVLDGVNVSQRLRSFQTPILCVFGNQDGVVPPGTARAHADDMASTDKTILGIGTKSSPFAHGDLFVGTGAHHQVFEPIAEFLNTRLR
;
A
#
# COMPACT_ATOMS: atom_id res chain seq x y z
N MET A 1 11.82 28.38 10.49
CA MET A 1 11.51 27.29 9.52
C MET A 1 10.08 26.83 9.72
N THR A 2 9.29 26.88 8.69
CA THR A 2 7.89 26.44 8.77
C THR A 2 7.87 24.91 8.75
N ALA A 3 7.18 24.29 9.68
CA ALA A 3 6.98 22.86 9.67
C ALA A 3 6.12 22.48 8.45
N THR A 4 6.54 21.47 7.68
CA THR A 4 5.80 20.95 6.52
C THR A 4 4.80 19.86 6.89
N VAL A 5 4.86 19.38 8.14
CA VAL A 5 3.98 18.34 8.68
C VAL A 5 3.40 18.83 9.99
N GLU A 6 2.09 18.78 10.13
CA GLU A 6 1.42 19.14 11.37
C GLU A 6 1.59 18.03 12.41
N ASP A 7 1.54 18.42 13.69
CA ASP A 7 1.56 17.45 14.79
C ASP A 7 0.30 16.57 14.72
N PRO A 8 0.45 15.24 14.82
CA PRO A 8 -0.71 14.36 14.78
C PRO A 8 -1.59 14.52 16.01
N HIS A 9 -2.90 14.38 15.80
CA HIS A 9 -3.86 14.46 16.90
C HIS A 9 -3.60 13.35 17.93
N PRO A 10 -3.67 13.66 19.27
CA PRO A 10 -3.37 12.67 20.30
C PRO A 10 -4.21 11.38 20.20
N GLN A 11 -5.48 11.48 19.83
CA GLN A 11 -6.34 10.31 19.65
C GLN A 11 -5.87 9.41 18.50
N ILE A 12 -5.44 10.01 17.40
CA ILE A 12 -4.89 9.26 16.25
C ILE A 12 -3.63 8.51 16.68
N ASN A 13 -2.73 9.16 17.42
CA ASN A 13 -1.54 8.53 17.96
C ASN A 13 -1.87 7.35 18.88
N ALA A 14 -2.85 7.51 19.76
CA ALA A 14 -3.29 6.45 20.68
C ALA A 14 -3.87 5.25 19.92
N GLU A 15 -4.66 5.48 18.87
CA GLU A 15 -5.21 4.43 18.02
C GLU A 15 -4.11 3.68 17.27
N ILE A 16 -3.19 4.41 16.64
CA ILE A 16 -2.04 3.80 15.94
C ILE A 16 -1.22 2.94 16.91
N ALA A 17 -0.97 3.43 18.13
CA ALA A 17 -0.25 2.66 19.14
C ALA A 17 -0.97 1.35 19.51
N LYS A 18 -2.31 1.34 19.56
CA LYS A 18 -3.09 0.12 19.79
C LYS A 18 -2.94 -0.85 18.62
N TRP A 19 -3.04 -0.37 17.37
CA TRP A 19 -2.89 -1.21 16.19
C TRP A 19 -1.52 -1.88 16.15
N VAL A 20 -0.47 -1.12 16.45
CA VAL A 20 0.91 -1.65 16.48
C VAL A 20 1.05 -2.73 17.56
N ARG A 21 0.54 -2.48 18.78
CA ARG A 21 0.62 -3.44 19.88
C ARG A 21 -0.16 -4.72 19.62
N ASN A 22 -1.37 -4.60 19.08
CA ASN A 22 -2.26 -5.73 18.85
C ASN A 22 -2.02 -6.41 17.49
N LYS A 23 -1.20 -5.80 16.64
CA LYS A 23 -0.95 -6.24 15.24
C LYS A 23 -2.23 -6.37 14.43
N ASP A 24 -3.22 -5.56 14.74
CA ASP A 24 -4.53 -5.51 14.09
C ASP A 24 -4.97 -4.07 13.89
N LEU A 25 -5.54 -3.79 12.71
CA LEU A 25 -6.15 -2.52 12.40
C LEU A 25 -7.64 -2.59 12.78
N VAL A 26 -8.03 -1.83 13.80
CA VAL A 26 -9.44 -1.74 14.23
C VAL A 26 -9.92 -0.30 14.11
N LEU A 27 -11.00 -0.10 13.37
CA LEU A 27 -11.65 1.21 13.16
C LEU A 27 -13.12 1.09 13.55
N ASP A 28 -13.57 1.98 14.43
CA ASP A 28 -14.97 2.03 14.89
C ASP A 28 -15.54 0.66 15.30
N GLY A 29 -14.74 -0.12 16.04
CA GLY A 29 -15.12 -1.45 16.50
C GLY A 29 -15.03 -2.56 15.44
N VAL A 30 -14.61 -2.24 14.22
CA VAL A 30 -14.45 -3.20 13.13
C VAL A 30 -12.97 -3.59 12.98
N ASN A 31 -12.67 -4.87 13.08
CA ASN A 31 -11.32 -5.38 12.81
C ASN A 31 -11.12 -5.46 11.28
N VAL A 32 -10.47 -4.44 10.73
CA VAL A 32 -10.22 -4.34 9.27
C VAL A 32 -9.25 -5.42 8.81
N SER A 33 -8.21 -5.71 9.60
CA SER A 33 -7.25 -6.78 9.27
C SER A 33 -7.95 -8.13 9.08
N GLN A 34 -8.89 -8.44 9.94
CA GLN A 34 -9.67 -9.69 9.85
C GLN A 34 -10.62 -9.67 8.63
N ARG A 35 -11.26 -8.54 8.37
CA ARG A 35 -12.18 -8.40 7.23
C ARG A 35 -11.47 -8.50 5.89
N LEU A 36 -10.23 -8.02 5.79
CA LEU A 36 -9.43 -8.13 4.57
C LEU A 36 -9.20 -9.58 4.15
N ARG A 37 -9.17 -10.52 5.10
CA ARG A 37 -9.01 -11.95 4.80
C ARG A 37 -10.17 -12.54 4.00
N SER A 38 -11.34 -11.94 4.04
CA SER A 38 -12.50 -12.33 3.23
C SER A 38 -12.71 -11.47 1.98
N PHE A 39 -11.79 -10.54 1.71
CA PHE A 39 -11.85 -9.65 0.57
C PHE A 39 -11.58 -10.40 -0.73
N GLN A 40 -12.55 -10.40 -1.65
CA GLN A 40 -12.51 -11.19 -2.89
C GLN A 40 -12.41 -10.35 -4.17
N THR A 41 -12.55 -9.03 -4.08
CA THR A 41 -12.42 -8.13 -5.22
C THR A 41 -11.03 -8.24 -5.83
N PRO A 42 -10.86 -8.18 -7.15
CA PRO A 42 -9.55 -8.13 -7.78
C PRO A 42 -8.66 -7.04 -7.18
N ILE A 43 -7.41 -7.35 -6.96
CA ILE A 43 -6.46 -6.43 -6.32
C ILE A 43 -5.15 -6.33 -7.10
N LEU A 44 -4.66 -5.11 -7.26
CA LEU A 44 -3.31 -4.81 -7.70
C LEU A 44 -2.54 -4.16 -6.55
N CYS A 45 -1.48 -4.80 -6.11
CA CYS A 45 -0.56 -4.27 -5.10
C CYS A 45 0.70 -3.74 -5.79
N VAL A 46 0.97 -2.44 -5.66
CA VAL A 46 2.13 -1.79 -6.27
C VAL A 46 3.04 -1.26 -5.18
N PHE A 47 4.33 -1.56 -5.26
CA PHE A 47 5.32 -1.08 -4.31
C PHE A 47 6.66 -0.80 -4.98
N GLY A 48 7.45 0.11 -4.38
CA GLY A 48 8.82 0.37 -4.81
C GLY A 48 9.81 -0.62 -4.18
N ASN A 49 10.78 -1.08 -4.94
CA ASN A 49 11.77 -2.05 -4.47
C ASN A 49 12.70 -1.51 -3.38
N GLN A 50 12.83 -0.19 -3.26
CA GLN A 50 13.63 0.50 -2.26
C GLN A 50 12.78 1.45 -1.39
N ASP A 51 11.51 1.09 -1.17
CA ASP A 51 10.65 1.84 -0.29
C ASP A 51 11.06 1.63 1.17
N GLY A 52 11.57 2.71 1.79
CA GLY A 52 11.98 2.71 3.20
C GLY A 52 10.86 3.10 4.17
N VAL A 53 9.74 3.61 3.66
CA VAL A 53 8.55 3.97 4.47
C VAL A 53 7.67 2.73 4.64
N VAL A 54 7.37 2.07 3.54
CA VAL A 54 6.61 0.80 3.53
C VAL A 54 7.46 -0.24 2.81
N PRO A 55 8.26 -1.01 3.53
CA PRO A 55 9.12 -2.03 2.90
C PRO A 55 8.31 -3.04 2.09
N PRO A 56 8.89 -3.60 1.01
CA PRO A 56 8.19 -4.52 0.11
C PRO A 56 7.43 -5.66 0.81
N GLY A 57 8.03 -6.27 1.82
CA GLY A 57 7.38 -7.32 2.60
C GLY A 57 6.13 -6.84 3.33
N THR A 58 6.16 -5.63 3.87
CA THR A 58 5.01 -5.00 4.53
C THR A 58 3.94 -4.61 3.51
N ALA A 59 4.36 -4.05 2.37
CA ALA A 59 3.42 -3.60 1.33
C ALA A 59 2.56 -4.74 0.80
N ARG A 60 3.14 -5.92 0.59
CA ARG A 60 2.41 -7.07 0.02
C ARG A 60 1.71 -7.94 1.06
N ALA A 61 2.00 -7.79 2.35
CA ALA A 61 1.48 -8.68 3.39
C ALA A 61 -0.07 -8.76 3.39
N HIS A 62 -0.74 -7.63 3.29
CA HIS A 62 -2.20 -7.60 3.26
C HIS A 62 -2.78 -8.21 1.99
N ALA A 63 -2.14 -7.97 0.84
CA ALA A 63 -2.56 -8.59 -0.42
C ALA A 63 -2.41 -10.11 -0.38
N ASP A 64 -1.35 -10.61 0.24
CA ASP A 64 -1.13 -12.04 0.41
C ASP A 64 -2.23 -12.69 1.27
N ASP A 65 -2.73 -11.98 2.29
CA ASP A 65 -3.76 -12.48 3.21
C ASP A 65 -5.19 -12.39 2.65
N MET A 66 -5.44 -11.60 1.62
CA MET A 66 -6.76 -11.44 1.03
C MET A 66 -7.23 -12.72 0.31
N ALA A 67 -8.53 -12.98 0.35
CA ALA A 67 -9.14 -14.15 -0.31
C ALA A 67 -9.32 -13.99 -1.82
N SER A 68 -9.05 -12.82 -2.38
CA SER A 68 -9.15 -12.60 -3.83
C SER A 68 -8.36 -13.64 -4.62
N THR A 69 -8.97 -14.20 -5.65
CA THR A 69 -8.29 -15.10 -6.59
C THR A 69 -7.61 -14.36 -7.73
N ASP A 70 -7.91 -13.08 -7.90
CA ASP A 70 -7.30 -12.19 -8.89
C ASP A 70 -6.39 -11.18 -8.18
N LYS A 71 -5.17 -11.59 -7.89
CA LYS A 71 -4.15 -10.78 -7.24
C LYS A 71 -2.98 -10.56 -8.17
N THR A 72 -2.63 -9.31 -8.40
CA THR A 72 -1.40 -8.94 -9.11
C THR A 72 -0.48 -8.18 -8.15
N ILE A 73 0.74 -8.65 -8.02
CA ILE A 73 1.77 -8.02 -7.18
C ILE A 73 2.82 -7.43 -8.11
N LEU A 74 2.96 -6.11 -8.09
CA LEU A 74 3.83 -5.37 -9.00
C LEU A 74 4.90 -4.62 -8.21
N GLY A 75 6.10 -5.18 -8.18
CA GLY A 75 7.29 -4.51 -7.63
C GLY A 75 7.95 -3.64 -8.70
N ILE A 76 8.13 -2.36 -8.41
CA ILE A 76 8.70 -1.37 -9.33
C ILE A 76 10.15 -1.09 -8.94
N GLY A 77 11.00 -1.02 -9.94
CA GLY A 77 12.41 -0.68 -9.79
C GLY A 77 13.35 -1.86 -9.93
N THR A 78 14.63 -1.54 -10.17
CA THR A 78 15.73 -2.48 -10.28
C THR A 78 16.89 -2.01 -9.40
N LYS A 79 17.98 -2.80 -9.33
CA LYS A 79 19.20 -2.37 -8.62
C LYS A 79 19.81 -1.11 -9.23
N SER A 80 19.75 -0.97 -10.55
CA SER A 80 20.30 0.19 -11.27
C SER A 80 19.34 1.37 -11.35
N SER A 81 18.05 1.14 -11.17
CA SER A 81 17.01 2.17 -11.21
C SER A 81 15.98 1.90 -10.11
N PRO A 82 16.35 2.14 -8.84
CA PRO A 82 15.49 1.85 -7.70
C PRO A 82 14.32 2.82 -7.61
N PHE A 83 13.21 2.34 -7.03
CA PHE A 83 12.04 3.15 -6.70
C PHE A 83 11.84 3.18 -5.19
N ALA A 84 11.90 4.37 -4.62
CA ALA A 84 11.52 4.64 -3.23
C ALA A 84 10.03 4.99 -3.13
N HIS A 85 9.55 5.30 -1.93
CA HIS A 85 8.12 5.55 -1.67
C HIS A 85 7.53 6.64 -2.55
N GLY A 86 8.14 7.81 -2.59
CA GLY A 86 7.65 8.95 -3.38
C GLY A 86 7.80 8.76 -4.90
N ASP A 87 8.76 7.96 -5.33
CA ASP A 87 9.04 7.72 -6.75
C ASP A 87 7.86 7.06 -7.48
N LEU A 88 7.03 6.31 -6.75
CA LEU A 88 5.81 5.70 -7.30
C LEU A 88 4.86 6.74 -7.90
N PHE A 89 4.91 7.98 -7.41
CA PHE A 89 4.02 9.07 -7.83
C PHE A 89 4.73 10.10 -8.70
N VAL A 90 5.95 10.46 -8.34
CA VAL A 90 6.67 11.60 -8.94
C VAL A 90 8.00 11.22 -9.60
N GLY A 91 8.39 9.95 -9.55
CA GLY A 91 9.62 9.47 -10.19
C GLY A 91 9.56 9.60 -11.72
N THR A 92 10.72 9.76 -12.34
CA THR A 92 10.83 9.95 -13.80
C THR A 92 10.18 8.82 -14.59
N GLY A 93 10.25 7.59 -14.11
CA GLY A 93 9.64 6.42 -14.75
C GLY A 93 8.21 6.10 -14.30
N ALA A 94 7.61 6.88 -13.37
CA ALA A 94 6.32 6.54 -12.76
C ALA A 94 5.18 6.41 -13.77
N HIS A 95 5.14 7.26 -14.79
CA HIS A 95 4.09 7.21 -15.80
C HIS A 95 4.01 5.82 -16.47
N HIS A 96 5.13 5.30 -16.95
CA HIS A 96 5.18 4.02 -17.65
C HIS A 96 5.21 2.81 -16.71
N GLN A 97 5.91 2.91 -15.60
CA GLN A 97 6.13 1.76 -14.72
C GLN A 97 5.05 1.58 -13.66
N VAL A 98 4.32 2.64 -13.32
CA VAL A 98 3.29 2.62 -12.27
C VAL A 98 1.90 2.90 -12.84
N PHE A 99 1.70 4.06 -13.44
CA PHE A 99 0.35 4.50 -13.83
C PHE A 99 -0.22 3.73 -15.02
N GLU A 100 0.58 3.40 -16.03
CA GLU A 100 0.11 2.59 -17.15
C GLU A 100 -0.35 1.19 -16.72
N PRO A 101 0.43 0.43 -15.93
CA PRO A 101 -0.03 -0.84 -15.40
C PRO A 101 -1.29 -0.74 -14.53
N ILE A 102 -1.44 0.32 -13.73
CA ILE A 102 -2.66 0.56 -12.95
C ILE A 102 -3.86 0.77 -13.88
N ALA A 103 -3.71 1.63 -14.89
CA ALA A 103 -4.77 1.89 -15.87
C ALA A 103 -5.17 0.62 -16.62
N GLU A 104 -4.20 -0.17 -17.05
CA GLU A 104 -4.44 -1.45 -17.72
C GLU A 104 -5.19 -2.43 -16.80
N PHE A 105 -4.76 -2.58 -15.55
CA PHE A 105 -5.44 -3.42 -14.58
C PHE A 105 -6.91 -3.02 -14.41
N LEU A 106 -7.18 -1.73 -14.25
CA LEU A 106 -8.52 -1.20 -14.09
C LEU A 106 -9.36 -1.43 -15.36
N ASN A 107 -8.82 -1.10 -16.53
CA ASN A 107 -9.54 -1.21 -17.81
C ASN A 107 -9.91 -2.65 -18.16
N THR A 108 -9.06 -3.61 -17.85
CA THR A 108 -9.35 -5.03 -18.11
C THR A 108 -10.43 -5.60 -17.21
N ARG A 109 -10.77 -4.92 -16.12
CA ARG A 109 -11.74 -5.37 -15.11
C ARG A 109 -13.00 -4.51 -15.02
N LEU A 110 -13.03 -3.40 -15.73
CA LEU A 110 -14.23 -2.58 -15.88
C LEU A 110 -15.20 -3.24 -16.85
N ARG A 111 -16.44 -3.33 -16.43
CA ARG A 111 -17.53 -3.87 -17.25
C ARG A 111 -18.74 -2.95 -17.18
#